data_eefb53948a772c39905ded1534c57328
#
_entry.id   eefb53948a772c39905ded1534c57328
#
_cell.length_a   1.000
_cell.length_b   1.000
_cell.length_c   1.000
_cell.angle_alpha   90.00
_cell.angle_beta   90.00
_cell.angle_gamma   90.00
#
_symmetry.space_group_name_H-M   'P 1'
#
loop_
_entity.id
_entity.type
_entity.pdbx_description
1 polymer ?
#
loop_
_entity_poly.entity_id
_entity_poly.type
_entity_poly.pdbx_seq_one_letter_code
_entity_poly.pdbx_strand_id
1 'polypeptide(L)'
;MKKWMITIAMLILAGIALFVFVSPLKSHKAVSQQDLRDADFLDDKEVLLYLSTSADQDAFGGGKSYALFISQDGSLSSFKMKGLELGSAKAHDDSVMLEDKNTIFTIKNGLRSYKRTYQHTGDSAGFLQNTDGFYTLYNSGYDEKGDGYRSELYRQMDGEWKKDVIPYYIRASGFHDGAIYALVPTDDEKGYQLLQIQADQRKLTYHKITEWQYREGASVESQLAMDDQAVYVMVRGQKARNLYQMVKINKKSGKVELHDIAEYKNDEQTIYSSMPFSFKNSFFPYDGYLYFIDGFGKVYKINAKTGKTSIAFTLSPEKMKADFKEITRKGSNLYFFTYTYKQPAYIEQYSLKTGKKVKEKEIRKVKEIVTPKSHLKLYDFEVMKEF
;
A
#
# COMPACT_ATOMS: atom_id res chain seq x y z
N MET A 1 37.93 22.63 52.41
CA MET A 1 37.86 22.97 51.01
C MET A 1 37.75 21.75 50.08
N LYS A 2 38.58 20.71 50.14
CA LYS A 2 38.53 19.54 49.23
C LYS A 2 37.20 18.75 49.26
N LYS A 3 36.52 18.60 50.39
CA LYS A 3 35.24 17.85 50.46
C LYS A 3 34.10 18.56 49.73
N TRP A 4 34.04 19.89 49.80
CA TRP A 4 33.01 20.68 49.11
C TRP A 4 33.17 20.66 47.57
N MET A 5 34.40 20.64 47.08
CA MET A 5 34.67 20.55 45.65
C MET A 5 34.22 19.21 45.05
N ILE A 6 34.39 18.08 45.79
CA ILE A 6 33.96 16.76 45.39
C ILE A 6 32.42 16.67 45.34
N THR A 7 31.71 17.29 46.28
CA THR A 7 30.23 17.29 46.29
C THR A 7 29.67 18.10 45.14
N ILE A 8 30.28 19.27 44.84
CA ILE A 8 29.86 20.09 43.69
C ILE A 8 30.13 19.39 42.35
N ALA A 9 31.27 18.68 42.22
CA ALA A 9 31.60 17.91 41.02
C ALA A 9 30.62 16.73 40.81
N MET A 10 30.21 16.03 41.87
CA MET A 10 29.20 14.97 41.81
C MET A 10 27.80 15.49 41.44
N LEU A 11 27.40 16.64 41.96
CA LEU A 11 26.13 17.31 41.61
C LEU A 11 26.10 17.78 40.15
N ILE A 12 27.23 18.26 39.62
CA ILE A 12 27.35 18.65 38.20
C ILE A 12 27.33 17.42 37.32
N LEU A 13 28.02 16.32 37.67
CA LEU A 13 27.99 15.06 36.96
C LEU A 13 26.60 14.39 36.99
N ALA A 14 25.89 14.43 38.13
CA ALA A 14 24.52 13.97 38.25
C ALA A 14 23.55 14.86 37.43
N GLY A 15 23.74 16.17 37.40
CA GLY A 15 22.99 17.11 36.56
C GLY A 15 23.21 16.85 35.07
N ILE A 16 24.46 16.62 34.65
CA ILE A 16 24.80 16.28 33.26
C ILE A 16 24.25 14.90 32.90
N ALA A 17 24.35 13.89 33.78
CA ALA A 17 23.76 12.57 33.57
C ALA A 17 22.22 12.66 33.46
N LEU A 18 21.53 13.43 34.31
CA LEU A 18 20.09 13.69 34.20
C LEU A 18 19.74 14.44 32.90
N PHE A 19 20.56 15.37 32.46
CA PHE A 19 20.34 16.11 31.21
C PHE A 19 20.58 15.25 29.97
N VAL A 20 21.50 14.28 30.03
CA VAL A 20 21.76 13.31 28.96
C VAL A 20 20.67 12.22 28.93
N PHE A 21 20.11 11.84 30.09
CA PHE A 21 18.98 10.87 30.15
C PHE A 21 17.61 11.49 29.95
N VAL A 22 17.44 12.81 30.13
CA VAL A 22 16.24 13.55 29.73
C VAL A 22 16.53 14.29 28.44
N SER A 23 17.06 13.61 27.42
CA SER A 23 16.82 14.07 26.04
C SER A 23 15.30 14.11 25.88
N PRO A 24 14.68 15.28 25.56
CA PRO A 24 13.25 15.33 25.36
C PRO A 24 12.93 14.24 24.33
N LEU A 25 12.17 13.22 24.77
CA LEU A 25 11.62 12.18 23.90
C LEU A 25 10.97 12.95 22.76
N LYS A 26 11.62 12.95 21.57
CA LYS A 26 11.15 13.71 20.41
C LYS A 26 9.65 13.44 20.26
N SER A 27 8.86 14.52 20.29
CA SER A 27 7.41 14.44 20.36
C SER A 27 6.84 14.15 18.97
N HIS A 28 5.65 13.57 18.89
CA HIS A 28 4.84 13.63 17.69
C HIS A 28 4.71 15.11 17.25
N LYS A 29 5.02 15.37 15.97
CA LYS A 29 4.88 16.72 15.37
C LYS A 29 3.70 16.68 14.38
N ALA A 30 2.63 17.42 14.67
CA ALA A 30 1.64 17.74 13.65
C ALA A 30 2.28 18.70 12.65
N VAL A 31 2.25 18.34 11.37
CA VAL A 31 2.81 19.15 10.29
C VAL A 31 1.71 19.80 9.46
N SER A 32 1.93 21.03 9.06
CA SER A 32 1.05 21.81 8.19
C SER A 32 1.48 21.70 6.72
N GLN A 33 0.68 22.23 5.80
CA GLN A 33 1.12 22.38 4.41
C GLN A 33 2.36 23.28 4.27
N GLN A 34 2.57 24.22 5.19
CA GLN A 34 3.75 25.08 5.18
C GLN A 34 5.02 24.28 5.53
N ASP A 35 4.95 23.37 6.51
CA ASP A 35 6.07 22.46 6.82
C ASP A 35 6.42 21.55 5.64
N LEU A 36 5.41 21.08 4.88
CA LEU A 36 5.62 20.22 3.69
C LEU A 36 6.20 20.99 2.48
N ARG A 37 6.24 22.33 2.53
CA ARG A 37 6.90 23.16 1.51
C ARG A 37 8.39 23.29 1.72
N ASP A 38 8.89 22.88 2.88
CA ASP A 38 10.32 22.80 3.11
C ASP A 38 10.94 21.78 2.17
N ALA A 39 11.95 22.18 1.42
CA ALA A 39 12.61 21.32 0.43
C ALA A 39 13.23 20.06 1.07
N ASP A 40 13.70 20.19 2.32
CA ASP A 40 14.41 19.15 3.06
C ASP A 40 13.45 18.28 3.90
N PHE A 41 12.12 18.50 3.81
CA PHE A 41 11.14 17.80 4.65
C PHE A 41 11.26 16.27 4.59
N LEU A 42 11.56 15.70 3.41
CA LEU A 42 11.64 14.25 3.19
C LEU A 42 13.03 13.66 3.49
N ASP A 43 14.05 14.47 3.77
CA ASP A 43 15.44 14.03 3.84
C ASP A 43 15.72 13.00 4.94
N ASP A 44 15.05 13.11 6.07
CA ASP A 44 15.18 12.20 7.20
C ASP A 44 14.07 11.15 7.29
N LYS A 45 13.10 11.13 6.36
CA LYS A 45 11.96 10.22 6.39
C LYS A 45 12.31 8.87 5.75
N GLU A 46 12.01 7.79 6.48
CA GLU A 46 12.24 6.41 6.04
C GLU A 46 10.94 5.69 5.71
N VAL A 47 9.85 6.05 6.38
CA VAL A 47 8.58 5.33 6.28
C VAL A 47 7.40 6.28 6.21
N LEU A 48 6.42 5.88 5.43
CA LEU A 48 5.16 6.58 5.27
C LEU A 48 3.99 5.60 5.49
N LEU A 49 3.06 5.96 6.37
CA LEU A 49 1.81 5.25 6.56
C LEU A 49 0.63 6.14 6.14
N TYR A 50 -0.34 5.55 5.47
CA TYR A 50 -1.59 6.23 5.13
C TYR A 50 -2.75 5.63 5.92
N LEU A 51 -3.38 6.46 6.74
CA LEU A 51 -4.55 6.08 7.53
C LEU A 51 -5.75 6.95 7.15
N SER A 52 -6.93 6.35 7.11
CA SER A 52 -8.18 7.08 6.90
C SER A 52 -9.34 6.47 7.66
N THR A 53 -10.37 7.28 7.88
CA THR A 53 -11.69 6.80 8.26
C THR A 53 -12.39 6.13 7.08
N SER A 54 -13.42 5.32 7.34
CA SER A 54 -14.27 4.76 6.27
C SER A 54 -15.14 5.82 5.60
N ALA A 55 -15.70 5.50 4.44
CA ALA A 55 -16.62 6.37 3.69
C ALA A 55 -17.86 6.75 4.50
N ASP A 56 -18.38 5.84 5.32
CA ASP A 56 -19.52 6.11 6.22
C ASP A 56 -19.24 7.23 7.21
N GLN A 57 -18.04 7.25 7.79
CA GLN A 57 -17.61 8.32 8.69
C GLN A 57 -17.48 9.66 7.96
N ASP A 58 -17.11 9.63 6.70
CA ASP A 58 -17.01 10.80 5.85
C ASP A 58 -18.39 11.35 5.45
N ALA A 59 -19.35 10.48 5.17
CA ALA A 59 -20.72 10.85 4.82
C ALA A 59 -21.41 11.68 5.93
N PHE A 60 -21.01 11.49 7.20
CA PHE A 60 -21.47 12.30 8.33
C PHE A 60 -20.59 13.52 8.62
N GLY A 61 -19.70 13.90 7.70
CA GLY A 61 -18.84 15.09 7.83
C GLY A 61 -17.64 14.92 8.77
N GLY A 62 -17.42 13.71 9.29
CA GLY A 62 -16.33 13.39 10.24
C GLY A 62 -15.07 12.78 9.62
N GLY A 63 -15.03 12.60 8.30
CA GLY A 63 -13.96 11.91 7.60
C GLY A 63 -12.61 12.64 7.67
N LYS A 64 -11.56 11.90 7.99
CA LYS A 64 -10.18 12.39 8.08
C LYS A 64 -9.19 11.32 7.64
N SER A 65 -8.10 11.75 7.02
CA SER A 65 -6.93 10.93 6.71
C SER A 65 -5.70 11.51 7.37
N TYR A 66 -4.69 10.68 7.55
CA TYR A 66 -3.37 11.06 8.02
C TYR A 66 -2.29 10.39 7.18
N ALA A 67 -1.32 11.16 6.76
CA ALA A 67 -0.01 10.67 6.35
C ALA A 67 0.93 10.74 7.56
N LEU A 68 1.46 9.61 8.00
CA LEU A 68 2.41 9.53 9.10
C LEU A 68 3.80 9.30 8.53
N PHE A 69 4.70 10.27 8.69
CA PHE A 69 6.09 10.19 8.29
C PHE A 69 6.94 9.81 9.49
N ILE A 70 7.73 8.76 9.35
CA ILE A 70 8.61 8.22 10.39
C ILE A 70 10.05 8.48 9.96
N SER A 71 10.78 9.21 10.81
CA SER A 71 12.17 9.56 10.56
C SER A 71 13.13 8.44 10.99
N GLN A 72 14.39 8.56 10.60
CA GLN A 72 15.47 7.63 10.95
C GLN A 72 15.59 7.39 12.45
N ASP A 73 15.40 8.42 13.27
CA ASP A 73 15.46 8.35 14.73
C ASP A 73 14.16 7.82 15.39
N GLY A 74 13.17 7.38 14.59
CA GLY A 74 11.88 6.89 15.07
C GLY A 74 10.89 7.99 15.47
N SER A 75 11.22 9.29 15.26
CA SER A 75 10.27 10.38 15.46
C SER A 75 9.14 10.34 14.44
N LEU A 76 7.97 10.83 14.85
CA LEU A 76 6.74 10.78 14.09
C LEU A 76 6.26 12.18 13.71
N SER A 77 6.03 12.41 12.42
CA SER A 77 5.33 13.59 11.91
C SER A 77 4.01 13.19 11.28
N SER A 78 2.95 13.95 11.46
CA SER A 78 1.64 13.65 10.89
C SER A 78 1.06 14.82 10.12
N PHE A 79 0.64 14.55 8.89
CA PHE A 79 -0.11 15.50 8.06
C PHE A 79 -1.57 15.05 7.98
N LYS A 80 -2.48 15.93 8.44
CA LYS A 80 -3.92 15.68 8.43
C LYS A 80 -4.55 16.15 7.12
N MET A 81 -5.40 15.30 6.53
CA MET A 81 -6.12 15.51 5.28
C MET A 81 -7.60 15.15 5.46
N LYS A 82 -8.43 15.38 4.43
CA LYS A 82 -9.81 14.90 4.38
C LYS A 82 -9.86 13.38 4.19
N GLY A 83 -10.88 12.72 4.73
CA GLY A 83 -11.00 11.26 4.66
C GLY A 83 -11.11 10.76 3.22
N LEU A 84 -10.41 9.65 2.93
CA LEU A 84 -10.56 8.88 1.71
C LEU A 84 -10.32 7.41 2.06
N GLU A 85 -11.39 6.64 2.17
CA GLU A 85 -11.31 5.20 2.40
C GLU A 85 -10.55 4.53 1.25
N LEU A 86 -9.72 3.53 1.56
CA LEU A 86 -8.85 2.86 0.57
C LEU A 86 -7.87 3.77 -0.17
N GLY A 87 -7.67 5.00 0.34
CA GLY A 87 -6.71 5.94 -0.22
C GLY A 87 -5.27 5.40 -0.19
N SER A 88 -4.41 6.02 -0.95
CA SER A 88 -3.02 5.59 -1.13
C SER A 88 -2.03 6.70 -0.77
N ALA A 89 -0.85 6.26 -0.38
CA ALA A 89 0.36 7.06 -0.35
C ALA A 89 1.44 6.31 -1.12
N LYS A 90 2.14 6.98 -2.01
CA LYS A 90 3.20 6.35 -2.80
C LYS A 90 4.49 7.15 -2.70
N ALA A 91 5.59 6.42 -2.56
CA ALA A 91 6.93 7.01 -2.54
C ALA A 91 7.75 6.47 -3.71
N HIS A 92 8.45 7.35 -4.39
CA HIS A 92 9.41 7.02 -5.42
C HIS A 92 10.61 7.97 -5.31
N ASP A 93 11.80 7.40 -5.13
CA ASP A 93 13.04 8.13 -4.89
C ASP A 93 12.88 9.20 -3.78
N ASP A 94 13.03 10.47 -4.15
CA ASP A 94 12.91 11.66 -3.28
C ASP A 94 11.52 12.29 -3.30
N SER A 95 10.52 11.60 -3.84
CA SER A 95 9.19 12.14 -4.02
C SER A 95 8.10 11.29 -3.36
N VAL A 96 7.04 11.95 -2.93
CA VAL A 96 5.87 11.34 -2.29
C VAL A 96 4.60 11.89 -2.92
N MET A 97 3.65 11.00 -3.21
CA MET A 97 2.28 11.33 -3.53
C MET A 97 1.38 10.94 -2.37
N LEU A 98 0.47 11.84 -2.00
CA LEU A 98 -0.62 11.60 -1.05
C LEU A 98 -1.94 11.99 -1.71
N GLU A 99 -3.03 11.43 -1.21
CA GLU A 99 -4.36 11.79 -1.71
C GLU A 99 -5.37 11.92 -0.58
N ASP A 100 -6.34 12.79 -0.80
CA ASP A 100 -7.56 12.88 -0.01
C ASP A 100 -8.77 12.92 -0.95
N LYS A 101 -9.98 12.99 -0.43
CA LYS A 101 -11.21 12.89 -1.23
C LYS A 101 -11.34 13.87 -2.41
N ASN A 102 -10.60 14.95 -2.43
CA ASN A 102 -10.65 15.94 -3.53
C ASN A 102 -9.33 16.65 -3.86
N THR A 103 -8.23 16.13 -3.33
CA THR A 103 -6.91 16.71 -3.58
C THR A 103 -5.87 15.60 -3.73
N ILE A 104 -4.99 15.74 -4.68
CA ILE A 104 -3.74 15.00 -4.79
C ILE A 104 -2.62 15.94 -4.39
N PHE A 105 -1.75 15.49 -3.51
CA PHE A 105 -0.57 16.20 -3.04
C PHE A 105 0.67 15.51 -3.59
N THR A 106 1.65 16.27 -4.04
CA THR A 106 2.97 15.78 -4.40
C THR A 106 4.01 16.56 -3.61
N ILE A 107 4.91 15.87 -2.95
CA ILE A 107 6.02 16.44 -2.19
C ILE A 107 7.31 16.02 -2.90
N LYS A 108 7.99 16.97 -3.50
CA LYS A 108 9.33 16.86 -4.12
C LYS A 108 9.92 18.25 -4.14
N ASN A 109 10.99 18.50 -3.36
CA ASN A 109 11.53 19.86 -3.18
C ASN A 109 10.43 20.89 -2.85
N GLY A 110 9.47 20.51 -2.00
CA GLY A 110 8.31 21.29 -1.62
C GLY A 110 6.97 20.66 -1.99
N LEU A 111 5.88 21.24 -1.46
CA LEU A 111 4.52 20.74 -1.64
C LEU A 111 3.84 21.35 -2.86
N ARG A 112 3.29 20.51 -3.72
CA ARG A 112 2.31 20.89 -4.75
C ARG A 112 0.97 20.21 -4.45
N SER A 113 -0.13 20.84 -4.83
CA SER A 113 -1.47 20.28 -4.67
C SER A 113 -2.30 20.45 -5.92
N TYR A 114 -3.00 19.41 -6.30
CA TYR A 114 -3.91 19.38 -7.45
C TYR A 114 -5.33 19.08 -6.95
N LYS A 115 -6.29 19.95 -7.28
CA LYS A 115 -7.72 19.74 -7.01
C LYS A 115 -8.31 18.82 -8.05
N ARG A 116 -9.03 17.79 -7.58
CA ARG A 116 -9.68 16.80 -8.43
C ARG A 116 -11.17 16.64 -8.13
N THR A 117 -11.86 15.88 -8.93
CA THR A 117 -13.25 15.47 -8.69
C THR A 117 -13.32 14.73 -7.34
N TYR A 118 -14.39 14.98 -6.59
CA TYR A 118 -14.65 14.32 -5.32
C TYR A 118 -14.70 12.80 -5.49
N GLN A 119 -14.04 12.08 -4.62
CA GLN A 119 -14.05 10.61 -4.54
C GLN A 119 -14.43 10.16 -3.14
N HIS A 120 -15.20 9.10 -3.04
CA HIS A 120 -15.56 8.48 -1.76
C HIS A 120 -14.48 7.49 -1.30
N THR A 121 -13.94 6.72 -2.24
CA THR A 121 -12.93 5.69 -2.01
C THR A 121 -11.79 5.83 -2.99
N GLY A 122 -10.57 5.49 -2.54
CA GLY A 122 -9.43 5.24 -3.40
C GLY A 122 -9.53 3.84 -4.03
N ASP A 123 -8.58 3.51 -4.90
CA ASP A 123 -8.42 2.16 -5.45
C ASP A 123 -6.94 1.83 -5.57
N SER A 124 -6.26 2.27 -6.59
CA SER A 124 -4.85 2.01 -6.80
C SER A 124 -4.06 3.27 -7.13
N ALA A 125 -2.78 3.26 -6.79
CA ALA A 125 -1.85 4.31 -7.12
C ALA A 125 -0.45 3.72 -7.33
N GLY A 126 0.39 4.42 -8.08
CA GLY A 126 1.74 3.99 -8.37
C GLY A 126 2.56 5.06 -9.06
N PHE A 127 3.71 4.65 -9.58
CA PHE A 127 4.64 5.52 -10.28
C PHE A 127 4.84 5.06 -11.73
N LEU A 128 4.76 5.98 -12.67
CA LEU A 128 4.91 5.77 -14.11
C LEU A 128 6.33 6.14 -14.52
N GLN A 129 7.19 5.16 -14.74
CA GLN A 129 8.60 5.39 -15.12
C GLN A 129 8.75 6.13 -16.45
N ASN A 130 7.84 5.89 -17.40
CA ASN A 130 7.88 6.51 -18.72
C ASN A 130 7.54 8.02 -18.74
N THR A 131 6.84 8.51 -17.72
CA THR A 131 6.47 9.94 -17.59
C THR A 131 7.13 10.59 -16.38
N ASP A 132 7.97 9.85 -15.63
CA ASP A 132 8.56 10.28 -14.35
C ASP A 132 7.52 10.90 -13.42
N GLY A 133 6.38 10.23 -13.25
CA GLY A 133 5.25 10.79 -12.52
C GLY A 133 4.39 9.75 -11.83
N PHE A 134 3.61 10.21 -10.87
CA PHE A 134 2.62 9.37 -10.19
C PHE A 134 1.33 9.21 -10.98
N TYR A 135 0.60 8.15 -10.67
CA TYR A 135 -0.79 8.00 -11.08
C TYR A 135 -1.65 7.56 -9.90
N THR A 136 -2.94 7.84 -9.99
CA THR A 136 -3.96 7.29 -9.10
C THR A 136 -5.24 7.02 -9.87
N LEU A 137 -5.90 5.93 -9.52
CA LEU A 137 -7.06 5.38 -10.19
C LEU A 137 -8.23 5.28 -9.20
N TYR A 138 -9.43 5.59 -9.65
CA TYR A 138 -10.65 5.55 -8.85
C TYR A 138 -11.79 4.91 -9.62
N ASN A 139 -12.53 4.02 -8.97
CA ASN A 139 -13.83 3.56 -9.46
C ASN A 139 -14.89 4.60 -9.08
N SER A 140 -15.30 5.42 -10.05
CA SER A 140 -16.12 6.64 -9.80
C SER A 140 -17.62 6.41 -9.96
N GLY A 141 -18.06 5.18 -10.16
CA GLY A 141 -19.48 4.81 -10.28
C GLY A 141 -20.03 4.93 -11.71
N TYR A 142 -21.34 4.86 -11.82
CA TYR A 142 -22.02 5.04 -13.10
C TYR A 142 -21.97 6.50 -13.53
N ASP A 143 -21.96 6.73 -14.84
CA ASP A 143 -22.05 8.08 -15.36
C ASP A 143 -23.44 8.70 -15.09
N GLU A 144 -23.56 10.02 -15.25
CA GLU A 144 -24.81 10.74 -14.96
C GLU A 144 -25.98 10.33 -15.88
N LYS A 145 -25.68 9.74 -17.04
CA LYS A 145 -26.67 9.26 -18.00
C LYS A 145 -27.05 7.80 -17.77
N GLY A 146 -26.33 7.09 -16.90
CA GLY A 146 -26.53 5.66 -16.65
C GLY A 146 -26.04 4.77 -17.80
N ASP A 147 -25.26 5.30 -18.74
CA ASP A 147 -24.82 4.58 -19.93
C ASP A 147 -23.67 3.58 -19.65
N GLY A 148 -23.14 3.54 -18.42
CA GLY A 148 -22.13 2.60 -18.01
C GLY A 148 -21.34 3.03 -16.80
N TYR A 149 -20.47 2.13 -16.34
CA TYR A 149 -19.56 2.39 -15.24
C TYR A 149 -18.32 3.11 -15.73
N ARG A 150 -17.80 4.01 -14.93
CA ARG A 150 -16.55 4.72 -15.23
C ARG A 150 -15.56 4.68 -14.08
N SER A 151 -14.28 4.67 -14.43
CA SER A 151 -13.17 4.92 -13.54
C SER A 151 -12.44 6.18 -13.97
N GLU A 152 -11.86 6.89 -13.02
CA GLU A 152 -11.07 8.09 -13.28
C GLU A 152 -9.60 7.80 -13.04
N LEU A 153 -8.78 8.07 -14.03
CA LEU A 153 -7.32 8.00 -13.96
C LEU A 153 -6.76 9.42 -13.88
N TYR A 154 -6.02 9.69 -12.81
CA TYR A 154 -5.19 10.88 -12.73
C TYR A 154 -3.74 10.46 -12.87
N ARG A 155 -3.00 11.11 -13.76
CA ARG A 155 -1.59 10.83 -14.03
C ARG A 155 -0.78 12.11 -14.12
N GLN A 156 0.41 12.08 -13.56
CA GLN A 156 1.35 13.18 -13.63
C GLN A 156 2.21 13.05 -14.88
N MET A 157 2.34 14.14 -15.63
CA MET A 157 3.13 14.23 -16.84
C MET A 157 3.80 15.60 -16.87
N ASP A 158 5.12 15.63 -17.01
CA ASP A 158 5.90 16.88 -17.01
C ASP A 158 5.61 17.78 -15.78
N GLY A 159 5.35 17.14 -14.63
CA GLY A 159 5.01 17.80 -13.37
C GLY A 159 3.55 18.25 -13.22
N GLU A 160 2.73 18.13 -14.27
CA GLU A 160 1.30 18.51 -14.28
C GLU A 160 0.40 17.27 -14.20
N TRP A 161 -0.75 17.42 -13.53
CA TRP A 161 -1.74 16.34 -13.42
C TRP A 161 -2.76 16.42 -14.56
N LYS A 162 -2.99 15.27 -15.20
CA LYS A 162 -4.02 15.08 -16.22
C LYS A 162 -5.05 14.07 -15.73
N LYS A 163 -6.33 14.39 -15.98
CA LYS A 163 -7.47 13.49 -15.76
C LYS A 163 -7.85 12.82 -17.07
N ASP A 164 -8.01 11.51 -17.04
CA ASP A 164 -8.61 10.70 -18.10
C ASP A 164 -9.78 9.88 -17.52
N VAL A 165 -10.73 9.48 -18.37
CA VAL A 165 -11.86 8.61 -17.99
C VAL A 165 -11.70 7.27 -18.67
N ILE A 166 -11.85 6.20 -17.89
CA ILE A 166 -11.83 4.81 -18.34
C ILE A 166 -13.28 4.29 -18.26
N PRO A 167 -13.89 3.86 -19.38
CA PRO A 167 -15.31 3.47 -19.44
C PRO A 167 -15.53 2.04 -18.92
N TYR A 168 -14.91 1.69 -17.78
CA TYR A 168 -14.99 0.36 -17.15
C TYR A 168 -14.93 0.48 -15.64
N TYR A 169 -15.57 -0.47 -14.95
CA TYR A 169 -15.24 -0.82 -13.57
C TYR A 169 -13.94 -1.61 -13.54
N ILE A 170 -12.97 -1.17 -12.76
CA ILE A 170 -11.67 -1.84 -12.65
C ILE A 170 -11.66 -2.67 -11.39
N ARG A 171 -11.54 -3.98 -11.55
CA ARG A 171 -11.49 -4.93 -10.43
C ARG A 171 -10.10 -5.05 -9.82
N ALA A 172 -9.07 -5.03 -10.65
CA ALA A 172 -7.66 -5.00 -10.24
C ALA A 172 -6.85 -4.32 -11.33
N SER A 173 -5.79 -3.67 -10.96
CA SER A 173 -4.90 -2.99 -11.89
C SER A 173 -3.44 -3.17 -11.52
N GLY A 174 -2.56 -2.80 -12.44
CA GLY A 174 -1.14 -2.74 -12.23
C GLY A 174 -0.47 -1.99 -13.37
N PHE A 175 0.78 -1.62 -13.17
CA PHE A 175 1.56 -0.90 -14.16
C PHE A 175 2.82 -1.66 -14.52
N HIS A 176 3.12 -1.75 -15.80
CA HIS A 176 4.35 -2.34 -16.30
C HIS A 176 4.65 -1.80 -17.69
N ASP A 177 5.90 -1.45 -17.94
CA ASP A 177 6.43 -1.11 -19.27
C ASP A 177 5.67 0.02 -19.98
N GLY A 178 5.38 1.09 -19.24
CA GLY A 178 4.69 2.26 -19.76
C GLY A 178 3.17 2.10 -19.97
N ALA A 179 2.58 0.96 -19.62
CA ALA A 179 1.15 0.70 -19.76
C ALA A 179 0.49 0.33 -18.42
N ILE A 180 -0.77 0.72 -18.28
CA ILE A 180 -1.65 0.23 -17.21
C ILE A 180 -2.32 -1.04 -17.72
N TYR A 181 -2.32 -2.08 -16.90
CA TYR A 181 -3.10 -3.30 -17.13
C TYR A 181 -4.28 -3.26 -16.18
N ALA A 182 -5.47 -3.51 -16.70
CA ALA A 182 -6.71 -3.48 -15.93
C ALA A 182 -7.52 -4.75 -16.15
N LEU A 183 -7.93 -5.36 -15.06
CA LEU A 183 -8.87 -6.45 -15.04
C LEU A 183 -10.26 -5.87 -14.87
N VAL A 184 -11.12 -6.08 -15.87
CA VAL A 184 -12.48 -5.55 -15.88
C VAL A 184 -13.48 -6.70 -16.09
N PRO A 185 -14.70 -6.64 -15.53
CA PRO A 185 -15.74 -7.62 -15.83
C PRO A 185 -16.07 -7.65 -17.33
N THR A 186 -16.50 -8.82 -17.83
CA THR A 186 -17.13 -8.89 -19.16
C THR A 186 -18.53 -8.29 -19.15
N ASP A 187 -19.09 -7.94 -20.32
CA ASP A 187 -20.40 -7.29 -20.42
C ASP A 187 -21.53 -8.18 -19.87
N ASP A 188 -21.37 -9.49 -19.91
CA ASP A 188 -22.33 -10.47 -19.36
C ASP A 188 -22.08 -10.78 -17.85
N GLU A 189 -21.08 -10.12 -17.24
CA GLU A 189 -20.65 -10.30 -15.86
C GLU A 189 -20.25 -11.75 -15.49
N LYS A 190 -20.03 -12.62 -16.48
CA LYS A 190 -19.66 -14.03 -16.27
C LYS A 190 -18.16 -14.29 -16.39
N GLY A 191 -17.38 -13.25 -16.65
CA GLY A 191 -15.95 -13.37 -16.87
C GLY A 191 -15.21 -12.10 -16.54
N TYR A 192 -13.91 -12.16 -16.78
CA TYR A 192 -13.02 -11.02 -16.79
C TYR A 192 -12.35 -10.88 -18.13
N GLN A 193 -12.09 -9.65 -18.54
CA GLN A 193 -11.20 -9.32 -19.63
C GLN A 193 -9.98 -8.55 -19.08
N LEU A 194 -8.81 -8.85 -19.63
CA LEU A 194 -7.59 -8.11 -19.36
C LEU A 194 -7.38 -7.08 -20.46
N LEU A 195 -7.34 -5.82 -20.05
CA LEU A 195 -7.05 -4.68 -20.93
C LEU A 195 -5.63 -4.18 -20.67
N GLN A 196 -4.91 -3.88 -21.75
CA GLN A 196 -3.74 -3.02 -21.71
C GLN A 196 -4.17 -1.60 -22.12
N ILE A 197 -3.93 -0.64 -21.26
CA ILE A 197 -4.29 0.76 -21.43
C ILE A 197 -2.99 1.55 -21.61
N GLN A 198 -2.77 2.01 -22.82
CA GLN A 198 -1.65 2.91 -23.10
C GLN A 198 -2.12 4.36 -22.97
N ALA A 199 -1.36 5.10 -22.17
CA ALA A 199 -1.65 6.49 -21.87
C ALA A 199 -0.58 7.37 -22.54
N ASP A 200 -0.86 7.81 -23.75
CA ASP A 200 -0.03 8.83 -24.42
C ASP A 200 -0.38 10.26 -23.95
N GLN A 201 0.30 11.26 -24.47
CA GLN A 201 0.07 12.66 -24.08
C GLN A 201 -1.36 13.13 -24.35
N ARG A 202 -2.09 12.57 -25.31
CA ARG A 202 -3.36 13.10 -25.79
C ARG A 202 -4.57 12.25 -25.44
N LYS A 203 -4.44 10.91 -25.44
CA LYS A 203 -5.56 9.99 -25.26
C LYS A 203 -5.15 8.68 -24.63
N LEU A 204 -6.14 7.97 -24.10
CA LEU A 204 -6.01 6.56 -23.74
C LEU A 204 -6.35 5.67 -24.94
N THR A 205 -5.56 4.64 -25.15
CA THR A 205 -5.86 3.57 -26.10
C THR A 205 -5.99 2.26 -25.37
N TYR A 206 -6.98 1.45 -25.76
CA TYR A 206 -7.33 0.20 -25.09
C TYR A 206 -7.06 -0.97 -26.02
N HIS A 207 -6.33 -1.95 -25.53
CA HIS A 207 -6.10 -3.21 -26.23
C HIS A 207 -6.54 -4.37 -25.34
N LYS A 208 -7.56 -5.13 -25.80
CA LYS A 208 -7.98 -6.36 -25.11
C LYS A 208 -6.96 -7.45 -25.39
N ILE A 209 -6.31 -7.95 -24.35
CA ILE A 209 -5.34 -9.04 -24.44
C ILE A 209 -6.07 -10.38 -24.51
N THR A 210 -7.03 -10.59 -23.61
CA THR A 210 -7.80 -11.84 -23.51
C THR A 210 -9.05 -11.64 -22.65
N GLU A 211 -9.92 -12.63 -22.68
CA GLU A 211 -11.02 -12.79 -21.71
C GLU A 211 -11.13 -14.25 -21.28
N TRP A 212 -11.70 -14.48 -20.10
CA TRP A 212 -11.98 -15.84 -19.61
C TRP A 212 -13.17 -15.82 -18.66
N GLN A 213 -13.88 -16.95 -18.62
CA GLN A 213 -14.99 -17.16 -17.70
C GLN A 213 -14.49 -17.40 -16.28
N TYR A 214 -15.24 -16.94 -15.29
CA TYR A 214 -15.00 -17.31 -13.90
C TYR A 214 -16.24 -18.03 -13.31
N ARG A 215 -15.99 -18.84 -12.29
CA ARG A 215 -17.06 -19.51 -11.58
C ARG A 215 -17.83 -18.50 -10.74
N GLU A 216 -19.16 -18.62 -10.71
CA GLU A 216 -19.99 -17.84 -9.79
C GLU A 216 -19.50 -17.98 -8.33
N GLY A 217 -19.36 -16.85 -7.63
CA GLY A 217 -18.81 -16.76 -6.27
C GLY A 217 -17.27 -16.78 -6.20
N ALA A 218 -16.56 -16.87 -7.32
CA ALA A 218 -15.12 -16.62 -7.34
C ALA A 218 -14.80 -15.13 -7.12
N SER A 219 -13.67 -14.85 -6.47
CA SER A 219 -13.25 -13.49 -6.16
C SER A 219 -11.80 -13.22 -6.57
N VAL A 220 -11.54 -12.01 -6.99
CA VAL A 220 -10.17 -11.48 -7.20
C VAL A 220 -9.65 -10.99 -5.86
N GLU A 221 -8.46 -11.47 -5.48
CA GLU A 221 -7.89 -11.32 -4.15
C GLU A 221 -6.58 -10.50 -4.12
N SER A 222 -6.16 -9.95 -5.26
CA SER A 222 -4.97 -9.10 -5.33
C SER A 222 -5.07 -8.06 -6.43
N GLN A 223 -4.22 -7.04 -6.36
CA GLN A 223 -3.85 -6.25 -7.53
C GLN A 223 -3.04 -7.11 -8.51
N LEU A 224 -2.84 -6.60 -9.74
CA LEU A 224 -2.09 -7.30 -10.76
C LEU A 224 -0.58 -7.23 -10.48
N ALA A 225 0.07 -8.40 -10.47
CA ALA A 225 1.51 -8.52 -10.52
C ALA A 225 1.96 -8.82 -11.96
N MET A 226 3.14 -8.36 -12.36
CA MET A 226 3.58 -8.50 -13.75
C MET A 226 5.08 -8.69 -13.87
N ASP A 227 5.46 -9.38 -14.92
CA ASP A 227 6.81 -9.38 -15.49
C ASP A 227 6.74 -9.06 -16.99
N ASP A 228 7.86 -9.14 -17.69
CA ASP A 228 7.93 -8.85 -19.13
C ASP A 228 7.03 -9.76 -20.00
N GLN A 229 6.72 -10.98 -19.53
CA GLN A 229 6.03 -12.00 -20.31
C GLN A 229 4.55 -12.16 -19.95
N ALA A 230 4.18 -11.92 -18.70
CA ALA A 230 2.85 -12.25 -18.21
C ALA A 230 2.29 -11.26 -17.18
N VAL A 231 0.98 -11.28 -17.05
CA VAL A 231 0.20 -10.68 -15.98
C VAL A 231 -0.29 -11.79 -15.06
N TYR A 232 -0.24 -11.55 -13.77
CA TYR A 232 -0.63 -12.50 -12.73
C TYR A 232 -1.63 -11.85 -11.78
N VAL A 233 -2.61 -12.63 -11.33
CA VAL A 233 -3.58 -12.21 -10.31
C VAL A 233 -3.96 -13.38 -9.41
N MET A 234 -4.11 -13.13 -8.12
CA MET A 234 -4.65 -14.11 -7.19
C MET A 234 -6.17 -14.10 -7.23
N VAL A 235 -6.75 -15.29 -7.36
CA VAL A 235 -8.19 -15.50 -7.31
C VAL A 235 -8.52 -16.59 -6.29
N ARG A 236 -9.73 -16.55 -5.74
CA ARG A 236 -10.25 -17.59 -4.85
C ARG A 236 -11.58 -18.11 -5.38
N GLY A 237 -11.85 -19.39 -5.19
CA GLY A 237 -13.15 -19.96 -5.47
C GLY A 237 -13.35 -20.45 -6.90
N GLN A 238 -12.37 -20.35 -7.79
CA GLN A 238 -12.50 -20.75 -9.20
C GLN A 238 -12.76 -22.26 -9.38
N LYS A 239 -12.11 -23.12 -8.60
CA LYS A 239 -12.37 -24.57 -8.54
C LYS A 239 -13.14 -24.98 -7.27
N ALA A 240 -12.71 -24.46 -6.11
CA ALA A 240 -13.32 -24.69 -4.81
C ALA A 240 -13.24 -23.42 -3.95
N ARG A 241 -14.26 -23.17 -3.12
CA ARG A 241 -14.40 -21.94 -2.31
C ARG A 241 -13.17 -21.63 -1.43
N ASN A 242 -12.52 -22.66 -0.96
CA ASN A 242 -11.38 -22.61 -0.04
C ASN A 242 -10.01 -22.66 -0.75
N LEU A 243 -9.99 -22.66 -2.09
CA LEU A 243 -8.77 -22.77 -2.88
C LEU A 243 -8.37 -21.41 -3.46
N TYR A 244 -7.17 -20.98 -3.13
CA TYR A 244 -6.50 -19.85 -3.77
C TYR A 244 -5.72 -20.32 -4.98
N GLN A 245 -5.88 -19.61 -6.07
CA GLN A 245 -5.26 -19.91 -7.35
C GLN A 245 -4.62 -18.67 -7.93
N MET A 246 -3.56 -18.84 -8.68
CA MET A 246 -2.96 -17.79 -9.49
C MET A 246 -3.45 -17.96 -10.93
N VAL A 247 -4.05 -16.93 -11.48
CA VAL A 247 -4.28 -16.79 -12.92
C VAL A 247 -3.04 -16.16 -13.52
N LYS A 248 -2.44 -16.83 -14.52
CA LYS A 248 -1.32 -16.32 -15.31
C LYS A 248 -1.80 -16.08 -16.73
N ILE A 249 -1.57 -14.89 -17.26
CA ILE A 249 -1.99 -14.48 -18.59
C ILE A 249 -0.76 -14.06 -19.38
N ASN A 250 -0.45 -14.76 -20.44
CA ASN A 250 0.65 -14.41 -21.33
C ASN A 250 0.30 -13.14 -22.11
N LYS A 251 1.11 -12.09 -22.01
CA LYS A 251 0.84 -10.77 -22.62
C LYS A 251 0.75 -10.82 -24.15
N LYS A 252 1.52 -11.71 -24.80
CA LYS A 252 1.61 -11.80 -26.26
C LYS A 252 0.53 -12.69 -26.87
N SER A 253 0.30 -13.88 -26.26
CA SER A 253 -0.63 -14.88 -26.82
C SER A 253 -2.03 -14.80 -26.23
N GLY A 254 -2.25 -14.06 -25.12
CA GLY A 254 -3.50 -14.06 -24.37
C GLY A 254 -3.80 -15.39 -23.66
N LYS A 255 -2.89 -16.38 -23.69
CA LYS A 255 -3.12 -17.69 -23.05
C LYS A 255 -3.30 -17.52 -21.55
N VAL A 256 -4.38 -18.07 -21.02
CA VAL A 256 -4.71 -18.08 -19.59
C VAL A 256 -4.36 -19.44 -19.01
N GLU A 257 -3.63 -19.46 -17.90
CA GLU A 257 -3.26 -20.65 -17.13
C GLU A 257 -3.67 -20.45 -15.67
N LEU A 258 -4.15 -21.52 -15.03
CA LEU A 258 -4.62 -21.50 -13.65
C LEU A 258 -3.76 -22.46 -12.81
N HIS A 259 -3.14 -21.95 -11.75
CA HIS A 259 -2.25 -22.71 -10.87
C HIS A 259 -2.79 -22.71 -9.45
N ASP A 260 -2.92 -23.87 -8.83
CA ASP A 260 -3.36 -24.02 -7.44
C ASP A 260 -2.22 -23.61 -6.50
N ILE A 261 -2.48 -22.70 -5.55
CA ILE A 261 -1.47 -22.10 -4.69
C ILE A 261 -1.61 -22.57 -3.25
N ALA A 262 -2.81 -22.44 -2.67
CA ALA A 262 -3.05 -22.82 -1.29
C ALA A 262 -4.52 -23.24 -1.11
N GLU A 263 -4.71 -24.36 -0.43
CA GLU A 263 -6.02 -24.84 -0.01
C GLU A 263 -6.14 -24.77 1.49
N TYR A 264 -7.28 -24.29 1.97
CA TYR A 264 -7.57 -24.10 3.38
C TYR A 264 -8.72 -24.99 3.83
N LYS A 265 -8.95 -25.08 5.14
CA LYS A 265 -10.13 -25.74 5.68
C LYS A 265 -11.40 -25.05 5.18
N ASN A 266 -12.37 -25.84 4.70
CA ASN A 266 -13.60 -25.31 4.12
C ASN A 266 -14.64 -24.94 5.19
N ASP A 267 -14.32 -23.98 6.02
CA ASP A 267 -15.23 -23.35 6.96
C ASP A 267 -15.11 -21.83 6.87
N GLU A 268 -16.17 -21.10 7.23
CA GLU A 268 -16.22 -19.64 7.05
C GLU A 268 -15.11 -18.92 7.81
N GLN A 269 -14.87 -19.31 9.07
CA GLN A 269 -13.83 -18.66 9.89
C GLN A 269 -12.44 -18.79 9.23
N THR A 270 -12.09 -19.99 8.76
CA THR A 270 -10.80 -20.22 8.09
C THR A 270 -10.72 -19.50 6.76
N ILE A 271 -11.81 -19.52 5.96
CA ILE A 271 -11.85 -18.83 4.66
C ILE A 271 -11.65 -17.33 4.84
N TYR A 272 -12.34 -16.68 5.78
CA TYR A 272 -12.15 -15.26 6.03
C TYR A 272 -10.77 -14.94 6.60
N SER A 273 -10.24 -15.79 7.48
CA SER A 273 -8.89 -15.59 8.05
C SER A 273 -7.78 -15.83 7.04
N SER A 274 -8.00 -16.66 6.00
CA SER A 274 -7.01 -16.96 4.96
C SER A 274 -6.92 -15.91 3.87
N MET A 275 -7.85 -14.94 3.82
CA MET A 275 -7.81 -13.84 2.85
C MET A 275 -6.41 -13.22 2.78
N PRO A 276 -6.02 -12.62 1.63
CA PRO A 276 -4.70 -12.00 1.53
C PRO A 276 -4.52 -11.00 2.66
N PHE A 277 -3.29 -10.86 3.12
CA PHE A 277 -2.96 -9.91 4.17
C PHE A 277 -3.38 -8.48 3.79
N SER A 278 -3.10 -8.11 2.55
CA SER A 278 -3.49 -6.84 1.94
C SER A 278 -3.83 -7.07 0.46
N PHE A 279 -4.92 -6.52 -0.02
CA PHE A 279 -5.29 -6.58 -1.43
C PHE A 279 -4.26 -5.87 -2.32
N LYS A 280 -3.68 -4.77 -1.84
CA LYS A 280 -2.73 -3.95 -2.60
C LYS A 280 -1.32 -4.57 -2.65
N ASN A 281 -0.84 -5.09 -1.53
CA ASN A 281 0.59 -5.34 -1.32
C ASN A 281 0.95 -6.82 -1.06
N SER A 282 -0.04 -7.73 -0.94
CA SER A 282 0.21 -9.15 -0.61
C SER A 282 0.67 -10.00 -1.78
N PHE A 283 0.66 -9.50 -3.01
CA PHE A 283 1.04 -10.26 -4.19
C PHE A 283 1.96 -9.44 -5.09
N PHE A 284 3.20 -9.92 -5.30
CA PHE A 284 4.21 -9.18 -6.04
C PHE A 284 5.28 -10.09 -6.66
N PRO A 285 5.94 -9.69 -7.78
CA PRO A 285 7.06 -10.40 -8.37
C PRO A 285 8.37 -10.00 -7.68
N TYR A 286 9.29 -10.97 -7.53
CA TYR A 286 10.66 -10.74 -7.13
C TYR A 286 11.57 -11.89 -7.58
N ASP A 287 12.66 -11.58 -8.29
CA ASP A 287 13.74 -12.50 -8.69
C ASP A 287 13.23 -13.78 -9.39
N GLY A 288 12.34 -13.61 -10.40
CA GLY A 288 11.77 -14.71 -11.19
C GLY A 288 10.72 -15.55 -10.46
N TYR A 289 10.30 -15.13 -9.28
CA TYR A 289 9.23 -15.74 -8.48
C TYR A 289 8.14 -14.72 -8.24
N LEU A 290 6.96 -15.22 -7.88
CA LEU A 290 5.88 -14.44 -7.30
C LEU A 290 5.78 -14.79 -5.82
N TYR A 291 5.46 -13.81 -5.02
CA TYR A 291 5.23 -13.98 -3.59
C TYR A 291 3.79 -13.64 -3.27
N PHE A 292 3.15 -14.48 -2.46
CA PHE A 292 1.80 -14.26 -1.94
C PHE A 292 1.80 -14.40 -0.43
N ILE A 293 1.17 -13.45 0.28
CA ILE A 293 1.07 -13.48 1.74
C ILE A 293 -0.41 -13.64 2.12
N ASP A 294 -0.73 -14.72 2.85
CA ASP A 294 -2.07 -14.97 3.34
C ASP A 294 -2.39 -14.26 4.67
N GLY A 295 -3.64 -14.29 5.07
CA GLY A 295 -4.10 -13.69 6.32
C GLY A 295 -3.55 -14.33 7.60
N PHE A 296 -2.90 -15.50 7.50
CA PHE A 296 -2.18 -16.16 8.59
C PHE A 296 -0.71 -15.74 8.67
N GLY A 297 -0.24 -14.90 7.72
CA GLY A 297 1.16 -14.47 7.62
C GLY A 297 2.08 -15.49 6.97
N LYS A 298 1.56 -16.52 6.31
CA LYS A 298 2.39 -17.43 5.50
C LYS A 298 2.78 -16.72 4.21
N VAL A 299 4.07 -16.73 3.90
CA VAL A 299 4.63 -16.17 2.68
C VAL A 299 4.91 -17.32 1.71
N TYR A 300 4.10 -17.40 0.67
CA TYR A 300 4.26 -18.38 -0.40
C TYR A 300 5.21 -17.84 -1.45
N LYS A 301 6.10 -18.73 -1.94
CA LYS A 301 6.99 -18.49 -3.07
C LYS A 301 6.55 -19.36 -4.23
N ILE A 302 6.20 -18.73 -5.36
CA ILE A 302 5.59 -19.35 -6.52
C ILE A 302 6.55 -19.17 -7.70
N ASN A 303 6.96 -20.25 -8.34
CA ASN A 303 7.76 -20.15 -9.56
C ASN A 303 6.88 -19.60 -10.69
N ALA A 304 7.23 -18.44 -11.25
CA ALA A 304 6.41 -17.75 -12.27
C ALA A 304 6.24 -18.54 -13.58
N LYS A 305 7.18 -19.44 -13.90
CA LYS A 305 7.12 -20.26 -15.12
C LYS A 305 6.24 -21.51 -14.94
N THR A 306 6.39 -22.21 -13.81
CA THR A 306 5.79 -23.54 -13.59
C THR A 306 4.58 -23.52 -12.67
N GLY A 307 4.33 -22.43 -11.93
CA GLY A 307 3.30 -22.36 -10.88
C GLY A 307 3.64 -23.17 -9.61
N LYS A 308 4.80 -23.86 -9.56
CA LYS A 308 5.19 -24.64 -8.38
C LYS A 308 5.32 -23.73 -7.16
N THR A 309 4.62 -24.09 -6.09
CA THR A 309 4.49 -23.29 -4.87
C THR A 309 5.17 -23.96 -3.68
N SER A 310 5.73 -23.16 -2.80
CA SER A 310 6.25 -23.57 -1.48
C SER A 310 6.06 -22.45 -0.47
N ILE A 311 5.98 -22.76 0.83
CA ILE A 311 6.04 -21.75 1.89
C ILE A 311 7.51 -21.35 2.06
N ALA A 312 7.82 -20.06 1.85
CA ALA A 312 9.15 -19.52 2.02
C ALA A 312 9.47 -19.27 3.51
N PHE A 313 8.52 -18.63 4.21
CA PHE A 313 8.60 -18.37 5.66
C PHE A 313 7.22 -17.94 6.19
N THR A 314 7.14 -17.65 7.49
CA THR A 314 5.94 -17.12 8.14
C THR A 314 6.31 -15.88 8.93
N LEU A 315 5.48 -14.84 8.84
CA LEU A 315 5.60 -13.62 9.66
C LEU A 315 5.37 -13.95 11.13
N SER A 316 5.83 -13.09 12.04
CA SER A 316 5.72 -13.28 13.49
C SER A 316 4.26 -13.53 13.92
N PRO A 317 3.90 -14.76 14.40
CA PRO A 317 2.50 -15.13 14.66
C PRO A 317 1.82 -14.28 15.73
N GLU A 318 2.58 -13.83 16.74
CA GLU A 318 2.08 -12.96 17.81
C GLU A 318 1.67 -11.58 17.27
N LYS A 319 2.38 -11.09 16.26
CA LYS A 319 2.09 -9.80 15.62
C LYS A 319 0.96 -9.87 14.60
N MET A 320 0.59 -11.07 14.14
CA MET A 320 -0.60 -11.27 13.29
C MET A 320 -1.91 -10.92 13.98
N LYS A 321 -1.92 -10.81 15.31
CA LYS A 321 -3.06 -10.38 16.13
C LYS A 321 -3.14 -8.86 16.34
N ALA A 322 -2.26 -8.08 15.71
CA ALA A 322 -2.25 -6.63 15.84
C ALA A 322 -3.53 -6.00 15.27
N ASP A 323 -3.97 -4.89 15.89
CA ASP A 323 -5.15 -4.12 15.44
C ASP A 323 -4.92 -3.48 14.07
N PHE A 324 -3.67 -3.05 13.82
CA PHE A 324 -3.21 -2.48 12.54
C PHE A 324 -2.02 -3.29 12.06
N LYS A 325 -2.07 -3.70 10.83
CA LYS A 325 -1.00 -4.45 10.18
C LYS A 325 -1.02 -4.20 8.69
N GLU A 326 0.14 -4.01 8.10
CA GLU A 326 0.31 -3.81 6.67
C GLU A 326 1.71 -4.27 6.26
N ILE A 327 1.87 -4.60 4.99
CA ILE A 327 3.13 -5.03 4.41
C ILE A 327 3.49 -4.16 3.21
N THR A 328 4.76 -4.04 2.94
CA THR A 328 5.28 -3.49 1.69
C THR A 328 6.61 -4.15 1.35
N ARG A 329 6.97 -4.11 0.07
CA ARG A 329 8.26 -4.61 -0.42
C ARG A 329 9.12 -3.46 -0.92
N LYS A 330 10.38 -3.45 -0.50
CA LYS A 330 11.40 -2.60 -1.11
C LYS A 330 12.67 -3.42 -1.36
N GLY A 331 13.18 -3.38 -2.59
CA GLY A 331 14.33 -4.18 -2.97
C GLY A 331 14.13 -5.68 -2.72
N SER A 332 15.04 -6.31 -1.99
CA SER A 332 15.02 -7.72 -1.59
C SER A 332 14.37 -7.98 -0.23
N ASN A 333 13.70 -6.98 0.33
CA ASN A 333 13.15 -7.05 1.67
C ASN A 333 11.63 -6.87 1.68
N LEU A 334 10.96 -7.64 2.54
CA LEU A 334 9.58 -7.47 2.93
C LEU A 334 9.55 -6.76 4.29
N TYR A 335 8.75 -5.73 4.39
CA TYR A 335 8.54 -4.96 5.61
C TYR A 335 7.14 -5.22 6.14
N PHE A 336 7.04 -5.45 7.44
CA PHE A 336 5.81 -5.76 8.13
C PHE A 336 5.58 -4.76 9.26
N PHE A 337 4.64 -3.83 9.06
CA PHE A 337 4.19 -2.89 10.09
C PHE A 337 3.12 -3.52 10.96
N THR A 338 3.24 -3.33 12.28
CA THR A 338 2.23 -3.75 13.26
C THR A 338 2.04 -2.71 14.35
N TYR A 339 0.79 -2.52 14.77
CA TYR A 339 0.45 -1.68 15.91
C TYR A 339 -0.75 -2.25 16.67
N THR A 340 -0.68 -2.24 17.98
CA THR A 340 -1.80 -2.48 18.89
C THR A 340 -2.00 -1.27 19.78
N TYR A 341 -3.24 -1.03 20.23
CA TYR A 341 -3.51 0.09 21.14
C TYR A 341 -2.77 0.01 22.48
N LYS A 342 -2.25 -1.16 22.84
CA LYS A 342 -1.61 -1.45 24.13
C LYS A 342 -0.08 -1.44 24.09
N GLN A 343 0.52 -1.47 22.91
CA GLN A 343 1.97 -1.63 22.72
C GLN A 343 2.50 -0.60 21.72
N PRO A 344 3.81 -0.32 21.70
CA PRO A 344 4.43 0.44 20.62
C PRO A 344 4.15 -0.20 19.25
N ALA A 345 4.22 0.61 18.20
CA ALA A 345 4.21 0.09 16.85
C ALA A 345 5.61 -0.42 16.47
N TYR A 346 5.64 -1.43 15.59
CA TYR A 346 6.88 -2.03 15.11
C TYR A 346 6.88 -2.16 13.60
N ILE A 347 8.07 -2.09 13.01
CA ILE A 347 8.33 -2.54 11.65
C ILE A 347 9.36 -3.65 11.70
N GLU A 348 9.00 -4.83 11.23
CA GLU A 348 9.91 -5.96 11.03
C GLU A 348 10.34 -6.00 9.57
N GLN A 349 11.63 -6.20 9.33
CA GLN A 349 12.20 -6.41 8.01
C GLN A 349 12.59 -7.88 7.85
N TYR A 350 12.11 -8.50 6.78
CA TYR A 350 12.43 -9.88 6.39
C TYR A 350 13.17 -9.89 5.07
N SER A 351 14.24 -10.66 4.97
CA SER A 351 14.92 -10.90 3.70
C SER A 351 14.15 -11.92 2.86
N LEU A 352 13.72 -11.57 1.67
CA LEU A 352 13.08 -12.50 0.72
C LEU A 352 14.04 -13.60 0.23
N LYS A 353 15.34 -13.35 0.27
CA LYS A 353 16.37 -14.34 -0.12
C LYS A 353 16.51 -15.46 0.91
N THR A 354 16.45 -15.13 2.20
CA THR A 354 16.72 -16.09 3.29
C THR A 354 15.48 -16.46 4.09
N GLY A 355 14.38 -15.73 3.96
CA GLY A 355 13.15 -15.88 4.76
C GLY A 355 13.32 -15.48 6.24
N LYS A 356 14.45 -14.89 6.62
CA LYS A 356 14.74 -14.54 8.01
C LYS A 356 14.40 -13.08 8.31
N LYS A 357 13.91 -12.83 9.54
CA LYS A 357 13.84 -11.49 10.10
C LYS A 357 15.27 -10.96 10.27
N VAL A 358 15.56 -9.79 9.67
CA VAL A 358 16.90 -9.18 9.70
C VAL A 358 16.95 -7.95 10.58
N LYS A 359 15.82 -7.26 10.78
CA LYS A 359 15.74 -6.07 11.61
C LYS A 359 14.34 -5.88 12.20
N GLU A 360 14.28 -5.17 13.31
CA GLU A 360 13.04 -4.66 13.91
C GLU A 360 13.27 -3.21 14.35
N LYS A 361 12.31 -2.34 14.08
CA LYS A 361 12.32 -0.93 14.47
C LYS A 361 11.05 -0.60 15.26
N GLU A 362 11.22 -0.08 16.47
CA GLU A 362 10.13 0.45 17.27
C GLU A 362 9.74 1.86 16.79
N ILE A 363 8.45 2.11 16.66
CA ILE A 363 7.90 3.42 16.33
C ILE A 363 7.09 3.93 17.51
N ARG A 364 7.54 5.04 18.04
CA ARG A 364 6.93 5.63 19.22
C ARG A 364 5.77 6.55 18.85
N LYS A 365 4.84 6.73 19.79
CA LYS A 365 3.78 7.76 19.75
C LYS A 365 2.69 7.62 18.69
N VAL A 366 2.62 6.50 17.97
CA VAL A 366 1.48 6.20 17.09
C VAL A 366 0.15 6.33 17.84
N LYS A 367 0.12 5.97 19.13
CA LYS A 367 -1.03 6.09 20.02
C LYS A 367 -1.55 7.53 20.22
N GLU A 368 -0.75 8.54 19.93
CA GLU A 368 -1.19 9.95 20.03
C GLU A 368 -2.15 10.32 18.89
N ILE A 369 -2.13 9.55 17.78
CA ILE A 369 -2.97 9.76 16.61
C ILE A 369 -4.00 8.63 16.48
N VAL A 370 -3.53 7.40 16.63
CA VAL A 370 -4.32 6.19 16.39
C VAL A 370 -4.80 5.62 17.72
N THR A 371 -6.05 5.90 18.05
CA THR A 371 -6.71 5.43 19.27
C THR A 371 -7.97 4.63 18.92
N PRO A 372 -8.55 3.83 19.83
CA PRO A 372 -9.81 3.14 19.59
C PRO A 372 -10.96 4.07 19.14
N LYS A 373 -10.92 5.33 19.57
CA LYS A 373 -11.94 6.36 19.23
C LYS A 373 -11.62 7.12 17.92
N SER A 374 -10.46 6.89 17.31
CA SER A 374 -10.09 7.62 16.10
C SER A 374 -10.83 7.12 14.85
N HIS A 375 -11.35 5.89 14.87
CA HIS A 375 -11.99 5.19 13.74
C HIS A 375 -11.09 5.13 12.48
N LEU A 376 -9.78 5.26 12.66
CA LEU A 376 -8.81 5.17 11.58
C LEU A 376 -8.54 3.71 11.23
N LYS A 377 -8.34 3.45 9.94
CA LYS A 377 -7.83 2.19 9.39
C LYS A 377 -6.55 2.48 8.62
N LEU A 378 -5.62 1.55 8.60
CA LEU A 378 -4.40 1.62 7.79
C LEU A 378 -4.73 1.10 6.39
N TYR A 379 -4.44 1.90 5.36
CA TYR A 379 -4.75 1.56 3.97
C TYR A 379 -3.53 1.46 3.07
N ASP A 380 -2.40 2.04 3.49
CA ASP A 380 -1.16 1.94 2.74
C ASP A 380 0.08 2.11 3.63
N PHE A 381 1.18 1.50 3.20
CA PHE A 381 2.46 1.49 3.90
C PHE A 381 3.59 1.49 2.88
N GLU A 382 4.45 2.50 2.94
CA GLU A 382 5.59 2.65 2.06
C GLU A 382 6.90 2.75 2.86
N VAL A 383 7.93 2.06 2.41
CA VAL A 383 9.31 2.25 2.87
C VAL A 383 10.02 3.15 1.87
N MET A 384 10.31 4.37 2.27
CA MET A 384 10.95 5.39 1.44
C MET A 384 12.44 5.16 1.33
N LYS A 385 13.09 4.81 2.44
CA LYS A 385 14.53 4.48 2.52
C LYS A 385 14.69 3.18 3.30
N GLU A 386 15.59 2.32 2.83
CA GLU A 386 15.93 1.09 3.58
C GLU A 386 16.64 1.45 4.89
N PHE A 387 16.31 0.78 5.98
CA PHE A 387 16.86 1.05 7.31
C PHE A 387 17.43 -0.20 7.98
#